data_56fa2d610cb46b0328adcb2eccda2456
#
_entry.id   56fa2d610cb46b0328adcb2eccda2456
#
_cell.length_a   1.000
_cell.length_b   1.000
_cell.length_c   1.000
_cell.angle_alpha   90.00
_cell.angle_beta   90.00
_cell.angle_gamma   90.00
#
_symmetry.space_group_name_H-M   'P 1'
#
loop_
_entity.id
_entity.type
_entity.pdbx_description
1 polymer ?
#
loop_
_entity_poly.entity_id
_entity_poly.type
_entity_poly.pdbx_seq_one_letter_code
_entity_poly.pdbx_strand_id
1 'polypeptide(L)'
;FPLVRKPTSSTTRIQRINAHVLLNYSERNLCTLSDNHFFNIPVAIFIFKRLDTLERIFERLAEIRPSKLYLIADQGRDEMERLAVDKVRHRVDSLITWDCEVVKDYANENRGVYGNIALGAKRVFEREPVAIFLEDDNLPSASFFPFCAEMLARYRDNDKILWICGTNYLSQYKAPQN
;
A
#
# COMPACT_ATOMS: atom_id res chain seq x y z
N PHE A 1 -4.95 -3.35 4.15
CA PHE A 1 -5.33 -2.67 2.91
C PHE A 1 -4.99 -3.50 1.69
N PRO A 2 -5.73 -3.34 0.61
CA PRO A 2 -5.67 -4.28 -0.49
C PRO A 2 -4.60 -3.93 -1.52
N LEU A 3 -4.11 -4.98 -2.14
CA LEU A 3 -3.45 -4.99 -3.42
C LEU A 3 -4.54 -4.88 -4.49
N VAL A 4 -4.53 -3.85 -5.32
CA VAL A 4 -5.64 -3.60 -6.27
C VAL A 4 -5.12 -3.53 -7.70
N ARG A 5 -5.88 -4.10 -8.63
CA ARG A 5 -5.67 -4.00 -10.08
C ARG A 5 -6.71 -3.10 -10.74
N LYS A 6 -6.34 -2.50 -11.86
CA LYS A 6 -7.26 -1.79 -12.74
C LYS A 6 -8.27 -2.79 -13.34
N PRO A 7 -9.59 -2.57 -13.23
CA PRO A 7 -10.56 -3.44 -13.89
C PRO A 7 -10.42 -3.33 -15.41
N THR A 8 -10.27 -4.48 -16.07
CA THR A 8 -10.48 -4.58 -17.51
C THR A 8 -11.97 -4.47 -17.78
N SER A 9 -12.36 -3.76 -18.85
CA SER A 9 -13.73 -3.38 -19.18
C SER A 9 -14.63 -4.60 -19.41
N SER A 10 -15.19 -5.16 -18.35
CA SER A 10 -16.39 -5.99 -18.39
C SER A 10 -16.91 -6.15 -16.96
N THR A 11 -18.20 -5.96 -16.79
CA THR A 11 -18.96 -6.00 -15.53
C THR A 11 -18.64 -7.26 -14.73
N THR A 12 -17.82 -7.15 -13.70
CA THR A 12 -17.44 -8.30 -12.88
C THR A 12 -17.95 -8.12 -11.45
N ARG A 13 -18.71 -9.11 -11.04
CA ARG A 13 -19.30 -9.28 -9.71
C ARG A 13 -18.17 -9.48 -8.69
N ILE A 14 -18.09 -8.60 -7.70
CA ILE A 14 -17.09 -8.68 -6.62
C ILE A 14 -17.34 -9.95 -5.80
N GLN A 15 -16.44 -10.91 -5.86
CA GLN A 15 -16.38 -12.02 -4.91
C GLN A 15 -15.30 -11.73 -3.86
N ARG A 16 -15.69 -11.72 -2.60
CA ARG A 16 -14.73 -11.70 -1.48
C ARG A 16 -14.01 -13.03 -1.42
N ILE A 17 -12.74 -13.04 -1.73
CA ILE A 17 -11.88 -14.19 -1.47
C ILE A 17 -11.22 -13.94 -0.11
N ASN A 18 -11.61 -14.70 0.90
CA ASN A 18 -10.88 -14.76 2.16
C ASN A 18 -9.48 -15.32 1.86
N ALA A 19 -8.44 -14.59 2.24
CA ALA A 19 -7.06 -14.99 2.04
C ALA A 19 -6.71 -16.20 2.94
N HIS A 20 -7.07 -17.40 2.49
CA HIS A 20 -6.78 -18.65 3.18
C HIS A 20 -5.56 -19.39 2.62
N VAL A 21 -4.62 -18.69 2.03
CA VAL A 21 -3.36 -19.31 1.58
C VAL A 21 -2.19 -18.56 2.19
N LEU A 22 -1.97 -18.82 3.44
CA LEU A 22 -0.70 -18.55 4.09
C LEU A 22 -0.32 -19.79 4.86
N LEU A 23 0.57 -20.61 4.33
CA LEU A 23 1.48 -21.41 5.17
C LEU A 23 2.42 -22.23 4.31
N ASN A 24 3.59 -21.82 4.29
CA ASN A 24 4.90 -22.45 4.35
C ASN A 24 5.94 -21.56 3.69
N TYR A 25 6.00 -20.32 4.13
CA TYR A 25 7.21 -19.53 3.93
C TYR A 25 8.22 -20.04 4.95
N SER A 26 8.88 -21.16 4.62
CA SER A 26 10.12 -21.51 5.28
C SER A 26 11.16 -20.46 4.91
N GLU A 27 11.98 -20.07 5.86
CA GLU A 27 13.03 -19.05 5.83
C GLU A 27 14.08 -19.17 4.70
N ARG A 28 13.82 -19.94 3.65
CA ARG A 28 14.80 -20.30 2.61
C ARG A 28 14.86 -19.40 1.40
N ASN A 29 14.05 -18.37 1.32
CA ASN A 29 14.11 -17.38 0.22
C ASN A 29 14.12 -15.94 0.71
N LEU A 30 14.83 -15.63 1.79
CA LEU A 30 15.47 -14.33 1.90
C LEU A 30 16.54 -14.31 0.81
N CYS A 31 16.11 -13.94 -0.39
CA CYS A 31 17.03 -13.54 -1.43
C CYS A 31 17.90 -12.45 -0.82
N THR A 32 19.17 -12.75 -0.63
CA THR A 32 20.18 -11.78 -0.25
C THR A 32 20.06 -10.63 -1.23
N LEU A 33 19.49 -9.52 -0.75
CA LEU A 33 19.39 -8.28 -1.50
C LEU A 33 20.80 -7.85 -1.80
N SER A 34 21.26 -8.13 -3.03
CA SER A 34 22.45 -7.46 -3.56
C SER A 34 22.12 -5.97 -3.58
N ASP A 35 23.10 -5.13 -3.30
CA ASP A 35 23.03 -3.71 -2.92
C ASP A 35 22.26 -2.74 -3.84
N ASN A 36 21.45 -3.23 -4.81
CA ASN A 36 20.75 -2.41 -5.81
C ASN A 36 19.33 -2.93 -6.17
N HIS A 37 18.65 -3.69 -5.32
CA HIS A 37 17.28 -4.13 -5.62
C HIS A 37 16.25 -3.10 -5.14
N PHE A 38 15.66 -2.38 -6.08
CA PHE A 38 14.45 -1.60 -5.86
C PHE A 38 13.22 -2.50 -5.93
N PHE A 39 12.28 -2.27 -5.02
CA PHE A 39 10.97 -2.90 -5.08
C PHE A 39 10.12 -2.21 -6.16
N ASN A 40 9.85 -2.90 -7.27
CA ASN A 40 9.28 -2.30 -8.48
C ASN A 40 7.74 -2.17 -8.48
N ILE A 41 7.06 -2.57 -7.42
CA ILE A 41 5.61 -2.38 -7.32
C ILE A 41 5.36 -1.01 -6.69
N PRO A 42 4.59 -0.11 -7.35
CA PRO A 42 4.26 1.19 -6.78
C PRO A 42 3.54 1.05 -5.44
N VAL A 43 3.94 1.86 -4.47
CA VAL A 43 3.28 1.94 -3.16
C VAL A 43 2.57 3.29 -3.04
N ALA A 44 1.29 3.25 -2.71
CA ALA A 44 0.47 4.43 -2.45
C ALA A 44 0.10 4.51 -0.97
N ILE A 45 0.31 5.65 -0.35
CA ILE A 45 0.03 5.87 1.07
C ILE A 45 -1.01 6.97 1.21
N PHE A 46 -2.12 6.63 1.88
CA PHE A 46 -3.12 7.60 2.30
C PHE A 46 -2.69 8.22 3.62
N ILE A 47 -2.47 9.52 3.61
CA ILE A 47 -1.88 10.27 4.72
C ILE A 47 -2.92 11.26 5.25
N PHE A 48 -3.01 11.38 6.57
CA PHE A 48 -3.78 12.42 7.21
C PHE A 48 -2.98 13.07 8.36
N LYS A 49 -3.11 12.61 9.60
CA LYS A 49 -2.50 13.30 10.74
C LYS A 49 -1.73 12.40 11.72
N ARG A 50 -1.52 11.13 11.39
CA ARG A 50 -0.86 10.14 12.26
C ARG A 50 0.64 10.05 11.95
N LEU A 51 1.42 10.94 12.55
CA LEU A 51 2.85 11.01 12.28
C LEU A 51 3.61 9.79 12.81
N ASP A 52 3.31 9.35 14.04
CA ASP A 52 4.06 8.30 14.72
C ASP A 52 4.05 6.96 13.97
N THR A 53 2.86 6.54 13.52
CA THR A 53 2.73 5.31 12.73
C THR A 53 3.34 5.49 11.35
N LEU A 54 3.17 6.67 10.76
CA LEU A 54 3.70 6.98 9.43
C LEU A 54 5.24 6.92 9.42
N GLU A 55 5.93 7.43 10.43
CA GLU A 55 7.39 7.31 10.54
C GLU A 55 7.83 5.84 10.53
N ARG A 56 7.15 4.98 11.28
CA ARG A 56 7.41 3.53 11.30
C ARG A 56 7.09 2.85 9.95
N ILE A 57 6.08 3.31 9.23
CA ILE A 57 5.79 2.82 7.87
C ILE A 57 6.96 3.18 6.95
N PHE A 58 7.48 4.40 7.02
CA PHE A 58 8.61 4.82 6.20
C PHE A 58 9.92 4.09 6.55
N GLU A 59 10.14 3.70 7.82
CA GLU A 59 11.23 2.79 8.18
C GLU A 59 11.12 1.45 7.43
N ARG A 60 9.90 0.86 7.35
CA ARG A 60 9.67 -0.36 6.56
C ARG A 60 9.85 -0.15 5.06
N LEU A 61 9.44 1.01 4.54
CA LEU A 61 9.64 1.33 3.14
C LEU A 61 11.12 1.53 2.80
N ALA A 62 11.91 2.10 3.71
CA ALA A 62 13.36 2.25 3.53
C ALA A 62 14.09 0.88 3.45
N GLU A 63 13.54 -0.17 4.08
CA GLU A 63 14.08 -1.54 3.95
C GLU A 63 13.89 -2.12 2.54
N ILE A 64 12.74 -1.86 1.90
CA ILE A 64 12.39 -2.42 0.60
C ILE A 64 12.66 -1.49 -0.58
N ARG A 65 12.84 -0.19 -0.33
CA ARG A 65 13.14 0.87 -1.29
C ARG A 65 12.25 0.80 -2.55
N PRO A 66 10.93 1.09 -2.43
CA PRO A 66 10.08 1.09 -3.60
C PRO A 66 10.57 2.14 -4.59
N SER A 67 10.61 1.77 -5.88
CA SER A 67 11.04 2.68 -6.95
C SER A 67 10.06 3.83 -7.19
N LYS A 68 8.80 3.68 -6.71
CA LYS A 68 7.75 4.68 -6.87
C LYS A 68 6.81 4.76 -5.69
N LEU A 69 6.59 5.97 -5.19
CA LEU A 69 5.66 6.30 -4.11
C LEU A 69 4.59 7.28 -4.58
N TYR A 70 3.35 7.00 -4.21
CA TYR A 70 2.23 7.93 -4.27
C TYR A 70 1.89 8.38 -2.86
N LEU A 71 1.98 9.68 -2.59
CA LEU A 71 1.64 10.29 -1.32
C LEU A 71 0.30 11.03 -1.48
N ILE A 72 -0.75 10.44 -0.97
CA ILE A 72 -2.12 10.94 -1.12
C ILE A 72 -2.58 11.47 0.23
N ALA A 73 -2.61 12.80 0.38
CA ALA A 73 -2.94 13.43 1.66
C ALA A 73 -4.20 14.26 1.57
N ASP A 74 -5.17 13.97 2.46
CA ASP A 74 -6.34 14.82 2.63
C ASP A 74 -6.00 16.08 3.44
N GLN A 75 -6.80 17.13 3.34
CA GLN A 75 -6.64 18.35 4.14
C GLN A 75 -7.52 18.29 5.39
N GLY A 76 -7.11 19.04 6.42
CA GLY A 76 -7.87 19.20 7.65
C GLY A 76 -9.21 19.92 7.44
N ARG A 77 -10.22 19.58 8.24
CA ARG A 77 -11.57 20.17 8.22
C ARG A 77 -11.61 21.53 8.87
N ASP A 78 -10.74 21.75 9.85
CA ASP A 78 -10.58 22.99 10.60
C ASP A 78 -9.11 23.40 10.69
N GLU A 79 -8.82 24.53 11.28
CA GLU A 79 -7.47 25.07 11.36
C GLU A 79 -6.52 24.17 12.19
N MET A 80 -7.00 23.57 13.28
CA MET A 80 -6.19 22.67 14.09
C MET A 80 -5.79 21.42 13.32
N GLU A 81 -6.74 20.81 12.60
CA GLU A 81 -6.44 19.66 11.74
C GLU A 81 -5.53 20.05 10.57
N ARG A 82 -5.69 21.23 9.98
CA ARG A 82 -4.81 21.74 8.91
C ARG A 82 -3.37 21.84 9.37
N LEU A 83 -3.14 22.43 10.54
CA LEU A 83 -1.79 22.51 11.13
C LEU A 83 -1.18 21.11 11.37
N ALA A 84 -1.98 20.16 11.86
CA ALA A 84 -1.52 18.78 12.07
C ALA A 84 -1.18 18.08 10.74
N VAL A 85 -2.03 18.22 9.72
CA VAL A 85 -1.81 17.65 8.38
C VAL A 85 -0.56 18.27 7.74
N ASP A 86 -0.41 19.59 7.80
CA ASP A 86 0.73 20.28 7.19
C ASP A 86 2.06 19.87 7.87
N LYS A 87 2.05 19.68 9.19
CA LYS A 87 3.20 19.13 9.91
C LYS A 87 3.59 17.74 9.38
N VAL A 88 2.61 16.87 9.16
CA VAL A 88 2.84 15.52 8.62
C VAL A 88 3.38 15.60 7.20
N ARG A 89 2.78 16.41 6.33
CA ARG A 89 3.21 16.59 4.94
C ARG A 89 4.66 17.08 4.84
N HIS A 90 5.05 18.05 5.67
CA HIS A 90 6.43 18.53 5.71
C HIS A 90 7.41 17.45 6.20
N ARG A 91 7.00 16.65 7.17
CA ARG A 91 7.86 15.59 7.72
C ARG A 91 8.11 14.47 6.71
N VAL A 92 7.10 14.08 5.93
CA VAL A 92 7.16 12.96 4.98
C VAL A 92 8.34 13.08 4.01
N ASP A 93 8.62 14.26 3.50
CA ASP A 93 9.73 14.47 2.56
C ASP A 93 11.09 14.09 3.14
N SER A 94 11.28 14.31 4.44
CA SER A 94 12.53 13.95 5.13
C SER A 94 12.62 12.46 5.51
N LEU A 95 11.53 11.69 5.39
CA LEU A 95 11.49 10.27 5.68
C LEU A 95 11.92 9.42 4.46
N ILE A 96 11.92 10.01 3.26
CA ILE A 96 12.32 9.33 2.03
C ILE A 96 13.84 9.44 1.90
N THR A 97 14.54 8.38 2.28
CA THR A 97 16.02 8.35 2.33
C THR A 97 16.66 7.53 1.21
N TRP A 98 15.88 7.05 0.26
CA TRP A 98 16.32 6.28 -0.90
C TRP A 98 15.85 6.94 -2.20
N ASP A 99 16.47 6.58 -3.30
CA ASP A 99 16.08 7.09 -4.62
C ASP A 99 14.75 6.47 -5.08
N CYS A 100 13.74 7.32 -5.31
CA CYS A 100 12.45 6.89 -5.85
C CYS A 100 11.69 8.04 -6.53
N GLU A 101 10.82 7.69 -7.48
CA GLU A 101 9.86 8.63 -8.04
C GLU A 101 8.75 8.90 -7.02
N VAL A 102 8.55 10.16 -6.62
CA VAL A 102 7.52 10.57 -5.66
C VAL A 102 6.43 11.37 -6.37
N VAL A 103 5.20 10.86 -6.35
CA VAL A 103 4.02 11.53 -6.87
C VAL A 103 3.16 12.01 -5.70
N LYS A 104 3.01 13.33 -5.54
CA LYS A 104 2.21 13.95 -4.48
C LYS A 104 0.82 14.34 -4.97
N ASP A 105 -0.21 13.90 -4.26
CA ASP A 105 -1.60 14.31 -4.42
C ASP A 105 -2.10 14.88 -3.07
N TYR A 106 -1.68 16.10 -2.79
CA TYR A 106 -2.02 16.79 -1.56
C TYR A 106 -3.26 17.68 -1.80
N ALA A 107 -4.33 17.42 -1.08
CA ALA A 107 -5.56 18.20 -1.16
C ALA A 107 -5.38 19.60 -0.57
N ASN A 108 -5.95 20.60 -1.22
CA ASN A 108 -6.04 21.97 -0.69
C ASN A 108 -7.22 22.12 0.28
N GLU A 109 -8.24 21.28 0.12
CA GLU A 109 -9.45 21.25 0.93
C GLU A 109 -9.74 19.83 1.38
N ASN A 110 -10.53 19.65 2.45
CA ASN A 110 -10.91 18.34 2.91
C ASN A 110 -11.81 17.64 1.90
N ARG A 111 -11.34 16.52 1.35
CA ARG A 111 -12.07 15.67 0.37
C ARG A 111 -12.95 14.64 1.04
N GLY A 112 -12.73 14.39 2.34
CA GLY A 112 -13.33 13.30 3.07
C GLY A 112 -12.82 11.92 2.66
N VAL A 113 -13.21 10.91 3.41
CA VAL A 113 -12.71 9.52 3.23
C VAL A 113 -12.90 9.02 1.80
N TYR A 114 -14.10 9.18 1.24
CA TYR A 114 -14.38 8.74 -0.13
C TYR A 114 -13.53 9.48 -1.17
N GLY A 115 -13.48 10.80 -1.08
CA GLY A 115 -12.73 11.64 -2.03
C GLY A 115 -11.23 11.39 -1.97
N ASN A 116 -10.70 11.16 -0.77
CA ASN A 116 -9.27 10.91 -0.61
C ASN A 116 -8.90 9.46 -0.96
N ILE A 117 -9.60 8.46 -0.42
CA ILE A 117 -9.24 7.05 -0.60
C ILE A 117 -9.72 6.53 -1.97
N ALA A 118 -11.04 6.54 -2.23
CA ALA A 118 -11.57 5.92 -3.44
C ALA A 118 -11.12 6.65 -4.72
N LEU A 119 -11.25 7.98 -4.76
CA LEU A 119 -10.81 8.76 -5.91
C LEU A 119 -9.28 8.89 -5.97
N GLY A 120 -8.58 8.84 -4.83
CA GLY A 120 -7.13 8.74 -4.78
C GLY A 120 -6.63 7.44 -5.41
N ALA A 121 -7.19 6.30 -5.03
CA ALA A 121 -6.86 5.02 -5.65
C ALA A 121 -7.16 5.01 -7.16
N LYS A 122 -8.30 5.59 -7.58
CA LYS A 122 -8.62 5.74 -9.01
C LYS A 122 -7.52 6.51 -9.75
N ARG A 123 -7.05 7.63 -9.22
CA ARG A 123 -5.97 8.42 -9.85
C ARG A 123 -4.65 7.65 -9.97
N VAL A 124 -4.33 6.79 -8.98
CA VAL A 124 -3.18 5.88 -9.09
C VAL A 124 -3.38 4.92 -10.24
N PHE A 125 -4.56 4.29 -10.36
CA PHE A 125 -4.84 3.33 -11.43
C PHE A 125 -5.00 3.95 -12.84
N GLU A 126 -5.11 5.24 -12.95
CA GLU A 126 -5.00 5.93 -14.24
C GLU A 126 -3.58 5.84 -14.83
N ARG A 127 -2.58 5.59 -13.96
CA ARG A 127 -1.15 5.54 -14.32
C ARG A 127 -0.54 4.16 -14.13
N GLU A 128 -1.01 3.40 -13.14
CA GLU A 128 -0.43 2.12 -12.75
C GLU A 128 -1.41 0.97 -12.97
N PRO A 129 -0.97 -0.16 -13.54
CA PRO A 129 -1.82 -1.34 -13.67
C PRO A 129 -2.05 -2.07 -12.34
N VAL A 130 -1.12 -1.92 -11.39
CA VAL A 130 -1.16 -2.50 -10.05
C VAL A 130 -0.49 -1.55 -9.05
N ALA A 131 -0.95 -1.56 -7.80
CA ALA A 131 -0.30 -0.82 -6.72
C ALA A 131 -0.59 -1.47 -5.37
N ILE A 132 0.29 -1.22 -4.40
CA ILE A 132 0.05 -1.52 -2.98
C ILE A 132 -0.49 -0.26 -2.33
N PHE A 133 -1.57 -0.38 -1.55
CA PHE A 133 -2.16 0.72 -0.81
C PHE A 133 -1.97 0.52 0.69
N LEU A 134 -1.52 1.57 1.36
CA LEU A 134 -1.37 1.65 2.81
C LEU A 134 -2.14 2.88 3.32
N GLU A 135 -2.60 2.82 4.57
CA GLU A 135 -3.05 4.00 5.31
C GLU A 135 -2.02 4.38 6.39
N ASP A 136 -2.08 5.61 6.88
CA ASP A 136 -1.15 6.14 7.88
C ASP A 136 -1.28 5.48 9.28
N ASP A 137 -2.20 4.52 9.45
CA ASP A 137 -2.40 3.72 10.66
C ASP A 137 -2.10 2.22 10.49
N ASN A 138 -1.72 1.77 9.31
CA ASN A 138 -1.49 0.36 9.01
C ASN A 138 0.00 0.06 8.87
N LEU A 139 0.64 -0.37 9.96
CA LEU A 139 2.04 -0.76 9.94
C LEU A 139 2.21 -2.16 9.31
N PRO A 140 2.84 -2.27 8.12
CA PRO A 140 3.09 -3.57 7.50
C PRO A 140 4.17 -4.36 8.23
N SER A 141 4.03 -5.69 8.27
CA SER A 141 5.11 -6.59 8.70
C SER A 141 6.19 -6.69 7.61
N ALA A 142 7.39 -7.15 7.98
CA ALA A 142 8.46 -7.36 7.01
C ALA A 142 8.08 -8.32 5.87
N SER A 143 7.21 -9.31 6.15
CA SER A 143 6.73 -10.28 5.15
C SER A 143 5.63 -9.74 4.22
N PHE A 144 5.06 -8.57 4.51
CA PHE A 144 3.93 -8.03 3.74
C PHE A 144 4.30 -7.73 2.28
N PHE A 145 5.41 -7.06 2.04
CA PHE A 145 5.80 -6.67 0.67
C PHE A 145 6.22 -7.87 -0.20
N PRO A 146 7.03 -8.83 0.28
CA PRO A 146 7.26 -10.07 -0.45
C PRO A 146 5.97 -10.85 -0.75
N PHE A 147 5.05 -10.93 0.23
CA PHE A 147 3.72 -11.52 0.01
C PHE A 147 2.96 -10.80 -1.11
N CYS A 148 2.94 -9.48 -1.10
CA CYS A 148 2.30 -8.70 -2.16
C CYS A 148 2.88 -9.01 -3.53
N ALA A 149 4.21 -9.05 -3.64
CA ALA A 149 4.89 -9.33 -4.89
C ALA A 149 4.55 -10.74 -5.43
N GLU A 150 4.57 -11.75 -4.56
CA GLU A 150 4.21 -13.12 -4.93
C GLU A 150 2.75 -13.21 -5.38
N MET A 151 1.83 -12.62 -4.63
CA MET A 151 0.40 -12.67 -4.96
C MET A 151 0.08 -11.94 -6.27
N LEU A 152 0.71 -10.81 -6.53
CA LEU A 152 0.56 -10.12 -7.82
C LEU A 152 1.09 -10.94 -8.98
N ALA A 153 2.24 -11.60 -8.80
CA ALA A 153 2.81 -12.48 -9.82
C ALA A 153 1.90 -13.71 -10.06
N ARG A 154 1.47 -14.37 -8.98
CA ARG A 154 0.65 -15.59 -9.01
C ARG A 154 -0.69 -15.39 -9.69
N TYR A 155 -1.34 -14.25 -9.44
CA TYR A 155 -2.69 -13.96 -9.94
C TYR A 155 -2.69 -12.93 -11.08
N ARG A 156 -1.54 -12.73 -11.74
CA ARG A 156 -1.38 -11.75 -12.82
C ARG A 156 -2.47 -11.88 -13.90
N ASP A 157 -2.76 -13.08 -14.32
CA ASP A 157 -3.64 -13.37 -15.44
C ASP A 157 -5.05 -13.82 -15.01
N ASN A 158 -5.38 -13.64 -13.73
CA ASN A 158 -6.69 -13.99 -13.19
C ASN A 158 -7.59 -12.76 -13.03
N ASP A 159 -8.40 -12.47 -14.01
CA ASP A 159 -9.32 -11.31 -14.03
C ASP A 159 -10.41 -11.34 -12.95
N LYS A 160 -10.59 -12.48 -12.26
CA LYS A 160 -11.56 -12.61 -11.17
C LYS A 160 -11.02 -12.07 -9.86
N ILE A 161 -9.71 -11.87 -9.74
CA ILE A 161 -9.05 -11.34 -8.56
C ILE A 161 -8.69 -9.88 -8.80
N LEU A 162 -9.50 -8.99 -8.22
CA LEU A 162 -9.29 -7.55 -8.33
C LEU A 162 -8.42 -6.99 -7.22
N TRP A 163 -8.46 -7.62 -6.03
CA TRP A 163 -7.67 -7.18 -4.90
C TRP A 163 -7.31 -8.33 -3.95
N ILE A 164 -6.21 -8.17 -3.23
CA ILE A 164 -5.74 -9.09 -2.19
C ILE A 164 -5.47 -8.28 -0.92
N CYS A 165 -6.03 -8.72 0.22
CA CYS A 165 -5.83 -8.07 1.50
C CYS A 165 -4.72 -8.76 2.29
N GLY A 166 -3.77 -7.99 2.83
CA GLY A 166 -2.69 -8.49 3.68
C GLY A 166 -3.04 -8.61 5.16
N THR A 167 -4.29 -8.29 5.54
CA THR A 167 -4.72 -8.36 6.95
C THR A 167 -5.13 -9.77 7.31
N ASN A 168 -4.54 -10.32 8.37
CA ASN A 168 -4.91 -11.60 8.94
C ASN A 168 -5.41 -11.41 10.39
N TYR A 169 -6.70 -11.58 10.61
CA TYR A 169 -7.30 -11.54 11.94
C TYR A 169 -7.18 -12.86 12.71
N LEU A 170 -6.78 -13.93 12.02
CA LEU A 170 -6.64 -15.28 12.58
C LEU A 170 -5.15 -15.64 12.64
N SER A 171 -4.45 -15.16 13.67
CA SER A 171 -2.99 -15.33 13.81
C SER A 171 -2.47 -16.78 13.68
N GLN A 172 -3.33 -17.78 13.78
CA GLN A 172 -2.99 -19.21 13.74
C GLN A 172 -3.90 -20.05 12.83
N TYR A 173 -4.42 -19.48 11.76
CA TYR A 173 -5.24 -20.25 10.84
C TYR A 173 -4.38 -21.25 10.04
N LYS A 174 -4.70 -22.54 10.16
CA LYS A 174 -4.15 -23.58 9.28
C LYS A 174 -5.16 -23.86 8.18
N ALA A 175 -4.77 -23.67 6.92
CA ALA A 175 -5.62 -24.06 5.80
C ALA A 175 -5.92 -25.57 5.86
N PRO A 176 -7.14 -26.01 5.51
CA PRO A 176 -7.42 -27.42 5.31
C PRO A 176 -6.42 -28.00 4.31
N GLN A 177 -5.83 -29.13 4.61
CA GLN A 177 -5.04 -29.87 3.63
C GLN A 177 -6.03 -30.56 2.68
N ASN A 178 -5.99 -30.21 1.40
CA ASN A 178 -6.71 -30.92 0.33
C ASN A 178 -5.94 -32.19 -0.03
#